data_643b62daa1a1fa98e39813a75c9f261a
#
_entry.id   643b62daa1a1fa98e39813a75c9f261a
#
_cell.length_a   1.000
_cell.length_b   1.000
_cell.length_c   1.000
_cell.angle_alpha   90.00
_cell.angle_beta   90.00
_cell.angle_gamma   90.00
#
_symmetry.space_group_name_H-M   'P 1'
#
loop_
_entity.id
_entity.type
_entity.pdbx_description
1 polymer ?
#
loop_
_entity_poly.entity_id
_entity_poly.type
_entity_poly.pdbx_seq_one_letter_code
_entity_poly.pdbx_strand_id
1 'polypeptide(L)'
;MGLIILVGMKQRDFWLTKYGLILAMAGNAVGIGNFLRFPVQAAENGGGAFLLPYIICFLIIGIPLMWIEWGIGRYGGSIGKGTTFGISNKLKIKRPIQILSLFGIWIPFVISIYYVSVSYTHLTLPTIYSV
;
A
#
# COMPACT_ATOMS: atom_id res chain seq x y z
N MET A 1 22.82 -35.92 9.62
CA MET A 1 22.24 -34.99 10.64
C MET A 1 22.49 -33.52 10.31
N GLY A 2 23.35 -33.18 9.35
CA GLY A 2 23.62 -31.79 8.94
C GLY A 2 22.68 -31.20 7.87
N LEU A 3 21.94 -32.01 7.13
CA LEU A 3 21.09 -31.55 6.01
C LEU A 3 19.73 -30.98 6.46
N ILE A 4 19.26 -31.35 7.65
CA ILE A 4 17.96 -30.91 8.18
C ILE A 4 18.04 -29.48 8.76
N ILE A 5 19.21 -29.00 9.13
CA ILE A 5 19.42 -27.67 9.70
C ILE A 5 19.39 -26.57 8.64
N LEU A 6 19.71 -26.89 7.39
CA LEU A 6 19.71 -25.93 6.27
C LEU A 6 18.32 -25.59 5.72
N VAL A 7 17.31 -26.41 5.98
CA VAL A 7 15.93 -26.19 5.53
C VAL A 7 15.19 -25.13 6.37
N GLY A 8 15.71 -24.77 7.54
CA GLY A 8 15.07 -23.81 8.46
C GLY A 8 15.50 -22.35 8.31
N MET A 9 16.52 -22.04 7.53
CA MET A 9 16.90 -20.65 7.25
C MET A 9 16.03 -20.11 6.11
N LYS A 10 14.87 -19.56 6.45
CA LYS A 10 14.04 -18.78 5.52
C LYS A 10 14.91 -17.67 4.94
N GLN A 11 15.45 -17.91 3.73
CA GLN A 11 16.16 -16.86 3.00
C GLN A 11 15.19 -15.71 2.82
N ARG A 12 15.56 -14.54 3.33
CA ARG A 12 14.80 -13.32 3.10
C ARG A 12 15.13 -12.85 1.69
N ASP A 13 14.09 -12.66 0.90
CA ASP A 13 14.23 -12.06 -0.41
C ASP A 13 14.72 -10.61 -0.24
N PHE A 14 15.80 -10.28 -0.94
CA PHE A 14 16.35 -8.94 -0.98
C PHE A 14 16.21 -8.37 -2.39
N TRP A 15 15.93 -7.10 -2.47
CA TRP A 15 15.96 -6.40 -3.74
C TRP A 15 17.39 -6.33 -4.28
N LEU A 16 17.61 -6.89 -5.45
CA LEU A 16 18.94 -6.96 -6.07
C LEU A 16 19.44 -5.58 -6.52
N THR A 17 18.51 -4.69 -6.88
CA THR A 17 18.84 -3.35 -7.36
C THR A 17 17.93 -2.28 -6.75
N LYS A 18 18.47 -1.08 -6.53
CA LYS A 18 17.70 0.09 -6.09
C LYS A 18 16.62 0.48 -7.11
N TYR A 19 16.93 0.37 -8.40
CA TYR A 19 15.98 0.67 -9.48
C TYR A 19 14.83 -0.33 -9.52
N GLY A 20 15.07 -1.61 -9.32
CA GLY A 20 14.03 -2.61 -9.21
C GLY A 20 13.05 -2.32 -8.09
N LEU A 21 13.54 -1.90 -6.92
CA LEU A 21 12.71 -1.48 -5.81
C LEU A 21 11.87 -0.25 -6.17
N ILE A 22 12.48 0.79 -6.74
CA ILE A 22 11.78 2.03 -7.13
C ILE A 22 10.68 1.74 -8.14
N LEU A 23 10.97 0.95 -9.19
CA LEU A 23 10.01 0.59 -10.22
C LEU A 23 8.85 -0.25 -9.66
N ALA A 24 9.15 -1.20 -8.79
CA ALA A 24 8.11 -2.00 -8.14
C ALA A 24 7.18 -1.13 -7.28
N MET A 25 7.73 -0.17 -6.55
CA MET A 25 6.94 0.75 -5.74
C MET A 25 6.13 1.72 -6.59
N ALA A 26 6.71 2.25 -7.67
CA ALA A 26 5.99 3.08 -8.63
C ALA A 26 4.83 2.29 -9.27
N GLY A 27 5.07 1.05 -9.69
CA GLY A 27 4.03 0.18 -10.24
C GLY A 27 2.91 -0.11 -9.26
N ASN A 28 3.23 -0.31 -7.98
CA ASN A 28 2.22 -0.50 -6.94
C ASN A 28 1.42 0.77 -6.62
N ALA A 29 2.00 1.95 -6.82
CA ALA A 29 1.32 3.23 -6.61
C ALA A 29 0.35 3.59 -7.75
N VAL A 30 0.56 3.05 -8.95
CA VAL A 30 -0.30 3.30 -10.12
C VAL A 30 -1.52 2.39 -10.05
N GLY A 31 -2.70 2.98 -9.82
CA GLY A 31 -3.96 2.26 -9.73
C GLY A 31 -5.04 2.91 -10.59
N ILE A 32 -6.17 2.23 -10.73
CA ILE A 32 -7.36 2.71 -11.48
C ILE A 32 -7.80 4.10 -10.99
N GLY A 33 -7.69 4.37 -9.71
CA GLY A 33 -8.01 5.67 -9.12
C GLY A 33 -7.23 6.83 -9.74
N ASN A 34 -5.98 6.61 -10.13
CA ASN A 34 -5.14 7.64 -10.74
C ASN A 34 -5.62 8.02 -12.15
N PHE A 35 -6.22 7.07 -12.88
CA PHE A 35 -6.68 7.29 -14.25
C PHE A 35 -8.15 7.67 -14.33
N LEU A 36 -9.01 7.13 -13.48
CA LEU A 36 -10.44 7.37 -13.53
C LEU A 36 -10.89 8.41 -12.50
N ARG A 37 -10.57 8.19 -11.23
CA ARG A 37 -11.12 9.02 -10.15
C ARG A 37 -10.42 10.37 -10.03
N PHE A 38 -9.10 10.42 -10.13
CA PHE A 38 -8.37 11.67 -9.97
C PHE A 38 -8.69 12.71 -11.05
N PRO A 39 -8.73 12.38 -12.37
CA PRO A 39 -9.12 13.36 -13.40
C PRO A 39 -10.54 13.87 -13.23
N VAL A 40 -11.49 13.00 -12.84
CA VAL A 40 -12.88 13.41 -12.57
C VAL A 40 -12.93 14.39 -11.41
N GLN A 41 -12.28 14.07 -10.29
CA GLN A 41 -12.23 14.97 -9.14
C GLN A 41 -11.54 16.30 -9.48
N ALA A 42 -10.50 16.29 -10.29
CA ALA A 42 -9.85 17.51 -10.74
C ALA A 42 -10.80 18.36 -11.60
N ALA A 43 -11.53 17.75 -12.53
CA ALA A 43 -12.47 18.45 -13.41
C ALA A 43 -13.64 19.06 -12.61
N GLU A 44 -14.22 18.32 -11.68
CA GLU A 44 -15.34 18.76 -10.83
C GLU A 44 -14.96 19.89 -9.85
N ASN A 45 -13.69 19.95 -9.43
CA ASN A 45 -13.22 20.92 -8.44
C ASN A 45 -12.38 22.05 -9.04
N GLY A 46 -12.66 22.45 -10.28
CA GLY A 46 -12.07 23.62 -10.91
C GLY A 46 -10.81 23.33 -11.75
N GLY A 47 -10.61 22.09 -12.17
CA GLY A 47 -9.55 21.68 -13.10
C GLY A 47 -8.16 22.00 -12.54
N GLY A 48 -7.42 22.90 -13.24
CA GLY A 48 -6.07 23.28 -12.83
C GLY A 48 -5.97 23.91 -11.44
N ALA A 49 -7.01 24.60 -10.97
CA ALA A 49 -7.03 25.19 -9.64
C ALA A 49 -7.01 24.14 -8.52
N PHE A 50 -7.57 22.95 -8.77
CA PHE A 50 -7.52 21.83 -7.84
C PHE A 50 -6.10 21.31 -7.58
N LEU A 51 -5.22 21.41 -8.58
CA LEU A 51 -3.86 20.89 -8.47
C LEU A 51 -3.02 21.63 -7.40
N LEU A 52 -3.30 22.90 -7.17
CA LEU A 52 -2.54 23.70 -6.21
C LEU A 52 -2.73 23.21 -4.76
N PRO A 53 -3.95 23.12 -4.21
CA PRO A 53 -4.16 22.55 -2.87
C PRO A 53 -3.76 21.06 -2.80
N TYR A 54 -3.94 20.30 -3.89
CA TYR A 54 -3.49 18.93 -3.95
C TYR A 54 -1.98 18.79 -3.72
N ILE A 55 -1.15 19.58 -4.44
CA ILE A 55 0.30 19.56 -4.28
C ILE A 55 0.70 20.00 -2.87
N ILE A 56 0.07 21.03 -2.32
CA ILE A 56 0.36 21.50 -0.95
C ILE A 56 0.07 20.39 0.06
N CYS A 57 -1.09 19.77 -0.02
CA CYS A 57 -1.45 18.65 0.87
C CYS A 57 -0.51 17.46 0.69
N PHE A 58 -0.12 17.15 -0.54
CA PHE A 58 0.84 16.08 -0.82
C PHE A 58 2.21 16.34 -0.16
N LEU A 59 2.71 17.57 -0.23
CA LEU A 59 4.00 17.93 0.37
C LEU A 59 3.94 17.93 1.90
N ILE A 60 2.87 18.47 2.47
CA ILE A 60 2.74 18.66 3.94
C ILE A 60 2.31 17.36 4.64
N ILE A 61 1.44 16.59 4.05
CA ILE A 61 0.85 15.40 4.68
C ILE A 61 1.37 14.13 4.02
N GLY A 62 1.37 14.07 2.69
CA GLY A 62 1.70 12.85 1.94
C GLY A 62 3.14 12.39 2.15
N ILE A 63 4.11 13.30 2.02
CA ILE A 63 5.53 12.94 2.18
C ILE A 63 5.87 12.51 3.61
N PRO A 64 5.51 13.25 4.67
CA PRO A 64 5.76 12.81 6.04
C PRO A 64 5.09 11.49 6.39
N LEU A 65 3.85 11.29 5.95
CA LEU A 65 3.11 10.05 6.17
C LEU A 65 3.81 8.85 5.51
N MET A 66 4.26 9.03 4.27
CA MET A 66 5.01 8.00 3.55
C MET A 66 6.33 7.65 4.26
N TRP A 67 7.05 8.62 4.80
CA TRP A 67 8.27 8.36 5.57
C TRP A 67 8.01 7.54 6.85
N ILE A 68 6.92 7.84 7.55
CA ILE A 68 6.49 7.08 8.73
C ILE A 68 6.16 5.64 8.33
N GLU A 69 5.37 5.46 7.27
CA GLU A 69 4.98 4.14 6.77
C GLU A 69 6.20 3.29 6.38
N TRP A 70 7.14 3.88 5.65
CA TRP A 70 8.38 3.21 5.28
C TRP A 70 9.27 2.90 6.47
N GLY A 71 9.34 3.79 7.44
CA GLY A 71 10.05 3.58 8.70
C GLY A 71 9.52 2.37 9.44
N ILE A 72 8.19 2.29 9.59
CA ILE A 72 7.50 1.15 10.23
C ILE A 72 7.75 -0.14 9.43
N GLY A 73 7.63 -0.09 8.11
CA GLY A 73 7.88 -1.23 7.23
C GLY A 73 9.30 -1.78 7.33
N ARG A 74 10.30 -0.89 7.33
CA ARG A 74 11.71 -1.26 7.51
C ARG A 74 11.97 -1.87 8.90
N TYR A 75 11.42 -1.26 9.93
CA TYR A 75 11.53 -1.77 11.30
C TYR A 75 10.88 -3.16 11.40
N GLY A 76 9.65 -3.31 10.92
CA GLY A 76 8.95 -4.60 10.87
C GLY A 76 9.75 -5.66 10.12
N GLY A 77 10.34 -5.27 8.99
CA GLY A 77 11.27 -6.10 8.23
C GLY A 77 12.48 -6.55 9.06
N SER A 78 13.12 -5.67 9.82
CA SER A 78 14.31 -6.01 10.62
C SER A 78 14.01 -7.02 11.73
N ILE A 79 12.79 -6.99 12.29
CA ILE A 79 12.35 -7.93 13.34
C ILE A 79 11.61 -9.17 12.79
N GLY A 80 11.57 -9.34 11.47
CA GLY A 80 10.93 -10.49 10.82
C GLY A 80 9.39 -10.47 10.88
N LYS A 81 8.77 -9.31 11.04
CA LYS A 81 7.31 -9.12 11.10
C LYS A 81 6.84 -8.23 9.95
N GLY A 82 5.98 -8.78 9.07
CA GLY A 82 5.44 -8.07 7.91
C GLY A 82 4.08 -7.40 8.14
N THR A 83 3.51 -7.48 9.35
CA THR A 83 2.20 -6.91 9.66
C THR A 83 2.26 -5.97 10.85
N THR A 84 1.40 -4.94 10.86
CA THR A 84 1.26 -3.99 11.98
C THR A 84 0.96 -4.70 13.30
N PHE A 85 0.10 -5.72 13.26
CA PHE A 85 -0.19 -6.56 14.43
C PHE A 85 1.06 -7.32 14.91
N GLY A 86 1.83 -7.91 14.00
CA GLY A 86 3.08 -8.61 14.34
C GLY A 86 4.11 -7.69 14.97
N ILE A 87 4.22 -6.44 14.50
CA ILE A 87 5.10 -5.41 15.05
C ILE A 87 4.63 -4.99 16.45
N SER A 88 3.35 -4.67 16.61
CA SER A 88 2.77 -4.23 17.89
C SER A 88 2.87 -5.30 18.98
N ASN A 89 2.68 -6.56 18.61
CA ASN A 89 2.85 -7.69 19.52
C ASN A 89 4.32 -7.86 19.96
N LYS A 90 5.27 -7.74 19.04
CA LYS A 90 6.70 -7.82 19.35
C LYS A 90 7.16 -6.70 20.26
N LEU A 91 6.62 -5.50 20.09
CA LEU A 91 6.88 -4.32 20.93
C LEU A 91 6.14 -4.37 22.28
N LYS A 92 5.33 -5.40 22.55
CA LYS A 92 4.53 -5.54 23.77
C LYS A 92 3.68 -4.29 24.07
N ILE A 93 3.13 -3.66 23.03
CA ILE A 93 2.27 -2.48 23.15
C ILE A 93 0.98 -2.88 23.89
N LYS A 94 0.31 -1.92 24.53
CA LYS A 94 -0.93 -2.15 25.28
C LYS A 94 -1.99 -2.84 24.41
N ARG A 95 -2.70 -3.81 24.98
CA ARG A 95 -3.72 -4.62 24.27
C ARG A 95 -4.70 -3.84 23.38
N PRO A 96 -5.27 -2.68 23.79
CA PRO A 96 -6.19 -1.96 22.91
C PRO A 96 -5.53 -1.48 21.62
N ILE A 97 -4.26 -1.08 21.66
CA ILE A 97 -3.51 -0.67 20.46
C ILE A 97 -3.17 -1.89 19.59
N GLN A 98 -2.89 -3.05 20.20
CA GLN A 98 -2.70 -4.30 19.44
C GLN A 98 -3.97 -4.70 18.70
N ILE A 99 -5.15 -4.56 19.31
CA ILE A 99 -6.43 -4.82 18.66
C ILE A 99 -6.66 -3.84 17.51
N LEU A 100 -6.37 -2.54 17.75
CA LEU A 100 -6.46 -1.51 16.71
C LEU A 100 -5.55 -1.82 15.51
N SER A 101 -4.38 -2.41 15.74
CA SER A 101 -3.44 -2.79 14.67
C SER A 101 -3.95 -3.92 13.74
N LEU A 102 -5.01 -4.65 14.13
CA LEU A 102 -5.70 -5.60 13.25
C LEU A 102 -6.40 -4.90 12.08
N PHE A 103 -6.82 -3.65 12.26
CA PHE A 103 -7.38 -2.86 11.14
C PHE A 103 -6.38 -2.69 10.00
N GLY A 104 -5.08 -2.71 10.28
CA GLY A 104 -4.04 -2.74 9.25
C GLY A 104 -4.08 -3.96 8.32
N ILE A 105 -4.80 -5.02 8.69
CA ILE A 105 -5.05 -6.19 7.85
C ILE A 105 -6.47 -6.13 7.26
N TRP A 106 -7.45 -5.76 8.04
CA TRP A 106 -8.85 -5.70 7.64
C TRP A 106 -9.12 -4.65 6.57
N ILE A 107 -8.56 -3.45 6.71
CA ILE A 107 -8.76 -2.35 5.75
C ILE A 107 -8.29 -2.74 4.34
N PRO A 108 -7.04 -3.21 4.12
CA PRO A 108 -6.61 -3.66 2.80
C PRO A 108 -7.45 -4.81 2.24
N PHE A 109 -7.92 -5.72 3.08
CA PHE A 109 -8.78 -6.83 2.67
C PHE A 109 -10.13 -6.32 2.12
N VAL A 110 -10.83 -5.46 2.85
CA VAL A 110 -12.09 -4.85 2.41
C VAL A 110 -11.90 -4.01 1.16
N ILE A 111 -10.82 -3.23 1.09
CA ILE A 111 -10.48 -2.43 -0.09
C ILE A 111 -10.24 -3.33 -1.29
N SER A 112 -9.59 -4.47 -1.13
CA SER A 112 -9.33 -5.41 -2.23
C SER A 112 -10.64 -5.94 -2.83
N ILE A 113 -11.63 -6.30 -2.01
CA ILE A 113 -12.93 -6.75 -2.47
C ILE A 113 -13.64 -5.63 -3.25
N TYR A 114 -13.69 -4.43 -2.70
CA TYR A 114 -14.25 -3.27 -3.37
C TYR A 114 -13.54 -2.96 -4.70
N TYR A 115 -12.20 -3.02 -4.71
CA TYR A 115 -11.39 -2.71 -5.88
C TYR A 115 -11.62 -3.69 -7.04
N VAL A 116 -11.77 -4.98 -6.73
CA VAL A 116 -12.12 -6.01 -7.73
C VAL A 116 -13.48 -5.69 -8.37
N SER A 117 -14.48 -5.36 -7.56
CA SER A 117 -15.82 -4.99 -8.06
C SER A 117 -15.77 -3.76 -8.95
N VAL A 118 -15.09 -2.69 -8.51
CA VAL A 118 -14.95 -1.44 -9.30
C VAL A 118 -14.18 -1.71 -10.60
N SER A 119 -13.11 -2.52 -10.56
CA SER A 119 -12.35 -2.87 -11.75
C SER A 119 -13.21 -3.60 -12.77
N TYR A 120 -14.02 -4.54 -12.31
CA TYR A 120 -14.95 -5.27 -13.18
C TYR A 120 -15.97 -4.33 -13.85
N THR A 121 -16.62 -3.47 -13.08
CA THR A 121 -17.65 -2.57 -13.61
C THR A 121 -17.11 -1.51 -14.57
N HIS A 122 -15.96 -0.92 -14.26
CA HIS A 122 -15.40 0.17 -15.07
C HIS A 122 -14.56 -0.28 -16.26
N LEU A 123 -13.95 -1.48 -16.22
CA LEU A 123 -13.11 -1.96 -17.30
C LEU A 123 -13.84 -2.91 -18.26
N THR A 124 -14.79 -3.70 -17.77
CA THR A 124 -15.45 -4.72 -18.59
C THR A 124 -16.77 -4.25 -19.20
N LEU A 125 -17.58 -3.50 -18.48
CA LEU A 125 -18.87 -3.03 -19.00
C LEU A 125 -18.75 -2.11 -20.22
N PRO A 126 -17.87 -1.10 -20.28
CA PRO A 126 -17.72 -0.27 -21.47
C PRO A 126 -17.30 -1.06 -22.71
N THR A 127 -16.50 -2.11 -22.54
CA THR A 127 -16.02 -2.95 -23.65
C THR A 127 -17.13 -3.83 -24.25
N ILE A 128 -18.12 -4.22 -23.45
CA ILE A 128 -19.24 -5.05 -23.91
C ILE A 128 -20.29 -4.22 -24.66
N TYR A 129 -20.46 -2.95 -24.35
CA TYR A 129 -21.44 -2.06 -24.98
C TYR A 129 -20.90 -1.27 -26.18
N SER A 130 -19.62 -1.42 -26.52
CA SER A 130 -18.99 -0.76 -27.68
C SER A 130 -18.94 -1.63 -28.96
N VAL A 131 -19.65 -2.76 -28.99
CA VAL A 131 -19.76 -3.66 -30.18
C VAL A 131 -21.12 -3.51 -30.82
#